data_61701c3333d9ef4ec9928daa6f393d62
#
_entry.id   61701c3333d9ef4ec9928daa6f393d62
#
_cell.length_a   1.000
_cell.length_b   1.000
_cell.length_c   1.000
_cell.angle_alpha   90.00
_cell.angle_beta   90.00
_cell.angle_gamma   90.00
#
_symmetry.space_group_name_H-M   'P 1'
#
loop_
_entity.id
_entity.type
_entity.pdbx_description
1 polymer ?
#
loop_
_entity_poly.entity_id
_entity_poly.type
_entity_poly.pdbx_seq_one_letter_code
_entity_poly.pdbx_strand_id
1 'polypeptide(L)'
;MADPEGALAPLWATLTATFFGIGRMRPGPGTWASAATMLLWAALAHALPYPLRTPSLIGLAIVVTLVGIPAATRVAQASAKKDPSFVVIDEVAGQLISLVAVPLEWKTFLAGFILFRVFDILKPPPVRQLERLPEGTGIVLDDVAAGIYALVVMQLLLHWGLLK
;
A
#
# COMPACT_ATOMS: atom_id res chain seq x y z
N MET A 1 -26.33 16.28 -22.14
CA MET A 1 -25.19 16.07 -21.23
C MET A 1 -24.55 14.77 -21.69
N ALA A 2 -23.40 14.83 -22.35
CA ALA A 2 -22.79 13.63 -22.93
C ALA A 2 -22.20 12.78 -21.79
N ASP A 3 -22.58 11.50 -21.75
CA ASP A 3 -21.99 10.49 -20.87
C ASP A 3 -20.49 10.41 -21.13
N PRO A 4 -19.64 10.39 -20.09
CA PRO A 4 -18.20 10.25 -20.22
C PRO A 4 -17.79 8.76 -20.40
N GLU A 5 -18.59 7.96 -21.08
CA GLU A 5 -18.22 6.57 -21.43
C GLU A 5 -17.04 6.60 -22.39
N GLY A 6 -15.84 6.35 -21.87
CA GLY A 6 -14.62 6.23 -22.65
C GLY A 6 -13.52 7.27 -22.32
N ALA A 7 -13.69 8.13 -21.34
CA ALA A 7 -12.64 9.04 -20.94
C ALA A 7 -11.49 8.28 -20.28
N LEU A 8 -10.28 8.35 -20.87
CA LEU A 8 -9.06 7.82 -20.25
C LEU A 8 -8.84 8.48 -18.89
N ALA A 9 -8.40 7.70 -17.90
CA ALA A 9 -8.00 8.28 -16.62
C ALA A 9 -6.89 9.32 -16.82
N PRO A 10 -6.91 10.43 -16.08
CA PRO A 10 -5.85 11.43 -16.15
C PRO A 10 -4.46 10.80 -15.91
N LEU A 11 -3.44 11.31 -16.60
CA LEU A 11 -2.08 10.76 -16.53
C LEU A 11 -1.56 10.68 -15.09
N TRP A 12 -1.77 11.74 -14.29
CA TRP A 12 -1.36 11.76 -12.88
C TRP A 12 -2.01 10.63 -12.08
N ALA A 13 -3.31 10.38 -12.28
CA ALA A 13 -4.04 9.32 -11.59
C ALA A 13 -3.53 7.93 -12.02
N THR A 14 -3.29 7.74 -13.32
CA THR A 14 -2.75 6.49 -13.84
C THR A 14 -1.33 6.22 -13.30
N LEU A 15 -0.44 7.22 -13.31
CA LEU A 15 0.91 7.05 -12.79
C LEU A 15 0.91 6.76 -11.29
N THR A 16 0.08 7.47 -10.52
CA THR A 16 -0.06 7.26 -9.08
C THR A 16 -0.65 5.88 -8.79
N ALA A 17 -1.80 5.56 -9.35
CA ALA A 17 -2.51 4.32 -9.08
C ALA A 17 -1.71 3.08 -9.49
N THR A 18 -0.92 3.17 -10.57
CA THR A 18 -0.07 2.07 -11.03
C THR A 18 1.33 2.06 -10.40
N PHE A 19 1.60 2.96 -9.46
CA PHE A 19 2.92 3.15 -8.89
C PHE A 19 3.99 3.23 -9.99
N PHE A 20 3.84 4.26 -10.84
CA PHE A 20 4.71 4.52 -12.01
C PHE A 20 4.83 3.34 -13.00
N GLY A 21 3.77 2.54 -13.11
CA GLY A 21 3.70 1.41 -14.05
C GLY A 21 4.06 0.05 -13.46
N ILE A 22 4.52 -0.03 -12.20
CA ILE A 22 4.80 -1.30 -11.51
C ILE A 22 3.55 -2.19 -11.47
N GLY A 23 2.36 -1.60 -11.31
CA GLY A 23 1.09 -2.32 -11.35
C GLY A 23 0.79 -3.07 -12.65
N ARG A 24 1.57 -2.85 -13.72
CA ARG A 24 1.46 -3.59 -14.98
C ARG A 24 2.39 -4.81 -15.05
N MET A 25 3.25 -5.01 -14.05
CA MET A 25 4.16 -6.16 -13.99
C MET A 25 3.38 -7.43 -13.65
N ARG A 26 3.73 -8.54 -14.30
CA ARG A 26 3.11 -9.86 -14.09
C ARG A 26 4.20 -10.89 -13.78
N PRO A 27 3.89 -11.94 -12.99
CA PRO A 27 2.67 -12.16 -12.21
C PRO A 27 2.65 -11.32 -10.92
N GLY A 28 1.45 -11.10 -10.34
CA GLY A 28 1.29 -10.51 -9.01
C GLY A 28 1.72 -9.04 -8.88
N PRO A 29 1.06 -8.08 -9.55
CA PRO A 29 1.44 -6.67 -9.54
C PRO A 29 1.56 -6.08 -8.13
N GLY A 30 0.63 -6.42 -7.21
CA GLY A 30 0.69 -5.98 -5.82
C GLY A 30 1.92 -6.49 -5.07
N THR A 31 2.39 -7.71 -5.36
CA THR A 31 3.63 -8.24 -4.77
C THR A 31 4.84 -7.42 -5.22
N TRP A 32 4.90 -7.04 -6.51
CA TRP A 32 5.96 -6.17 -7.03
C TRP A 32 5.89 -4.76 -6.42
N ALA A 33 4.69 -4.21 -6.27
CA ALA A 33 4.49 -2.91 -5.64
C ALA A 33 4.92 -2.91 -4.17
N SER A 34 4.51 -3.91 -3.39
CA SER A 34 4.93 -4.08 -1.98
C SER A 34 6.44 -4.24 -1.85
N ALA A 35 7.07 -5.08 -2.71
CA ALA A 35 8.52 -5.27 -2.70
C ALA A 35 9.26 -3.98 -3.08
N ALA A 36 8.83 -3.27 -4.12
CA ALA A 36 9.41 -1.99 -4.52
C ALA A 36 9.28 -0.95 -3.41
N THR A 37 8.12 -0.87 -2.75
CA THR A 37 7.87 0.04 -1.62
C THR A 37 8.83 -0.24 -0.47
N MET A 38 8.99 -1.51 -0.10
CA MET A 38 9.91 -1.95 0.94
C MET A 38 11.36 -1.51 0.63
N LEU A 39 11.83 -1.75 -0.61
CA LEU A 39 13.18 -1.40 -1.03
C LEU A 39 13.41 0.11 -1.10
N LEU A 40 12.44 0.86 -1.65
CA LEU A 40 12.50 2.32 -1.71
C LEU A 40 12.51 2.94 -0.32
N TRP A 41 11.68 2.43 0.59
CA TRP A 41 11.72 2.88 1.98
C TRP A 41 13.05 2.54 2.65
N ALA A 42 13.61 1.34 2.46
CA ALA A 42 14.91 0.98 3.00
C ALA A 42 15.99 1.98 2.53
N ALA A 43 16.05 2.28 1.22
CA ALA A 43 16.99 3.23 0.66
C ALA A 43 16.82 4.64 1.26
N LEU A 44 15.58 5.14 1.34
CA LEU A 44 15.29 6.46 1.90
C LEU A 44 15.64 6.52 3.40
N ALA A 45 15.28 5.49 4.16
CA ALA A 45 15.55 5.44 5.59
C ALA A 45 17.05 5.37 5.93
N HIS A 46 17.89 4.80 5.06
CA HIS A 46 19.34 4.88 5.21
C HIS A 46 19.89 6.30 5.06
N ALA A 47 19.27 7.12 4.23
CA ALA A 47 19.64 8.52 4.05
C ALA A 47 19.11 9.45 5.14
N LEU A 48 18.12 9.01 5.92
CA LEU A 48 17.49 9.82 6.97
C LEU A 48 18.14 9.61 8.33
N PRO A 49 18.33 10.70 9.13
CA PRO A 49 18.67 10.58 10.55
C PRO A 49 17.64 9.72 11.29
N TYR A 50 18.14 8.90 12.24
CA TYR A 50 17.29 7.94 12.97
C TYR A 50 15.99 8.54 13.55
N PRO A 51 16.00 9.73 14.21
CA PRO A 51 14.77 10.30 14.78
C PRO A 51 13.72 10.69 13.74
N LEU A 52 14.12 10.91 12.50
CA LEU A 52 13.21 11.32 11.43
C LEU A 52 12.59 10.14 10.66
N ARG A 53 13.10 8.91 10.82
CA ARG A 53 12.63 7.75 10.07
C ARG A 53 11.15 7.46 10.28
N THR A 54 10.75 7.28 11.53
CA THR A 54 9.35 6.96 11.87
C THR A 54 8.37 8.07 11.48
N PRO A 55 8.59 9.36 11.84
CA PRO A 55 7.66 10.41 11.42
C PRO A 55 7.61 10.60 9.91
N SER A 56 8.73 10.44 9.18
CA SER A 56 8.74 10.51 7.72
C SER A 56 7.94 9.38 7.08
N LEU A 57 8.06 8.15 7.62
CA LEU A 57 7.29 7.02 7.11
C LEU A 57 5.79 7.20 7.34
N ILE A 58 5.40 7.65 8.52
CA ILE A 58 3.99 7.94 8.83
C ILE A 58 3.46 9.02 7.89
N GLY A 59 4.20 10.13 7.73
CA GLY A 59 3.83 11.20 6.81
C GLY A 59 3.67 10.70 5.37
N LEU A 60 4.62 9.88 4.89
CA LEU A 60 4.56 9.28 3.56
C LEU A 60 3.35 8.36 3.39
N ALA A 61 3.07 7.50 4.37
CA ALA A 61 1.90 6.62 4.33
C ALA A 61 0.58 7.41 4.27
N ILE A 62 0.47 8.49 5.05
CA ILE A 62 -0.69 9.39 5.01
C ILE A 62 -0.83 10.03 3.62
N VAL A 63 0.24 10.60 3.08
CA VAL A 63 0.23 11.25 1.76
C VAL A 63 -0.16 10.25 0.67
N VAL A 64 0.44 9.06 0.67
CA VAL A 64 0.13 8.00 -0.30
C VAL A 64 -1.34 7.57 -0.20
N THR A 65 -1.87 7.42 1.00
CA THR A 65 -3.29 7.10 1.21
C THR A 65 -4.20 8.21 0.66
N LEU A 66 -3.95 9.47 1.03
CA LEU A 66 -4.78 10.61 0.64
C LEU A 66 -4.76 10.87 -0.88
N VAL A 67 -3.61 10.67 -1.53
CA VAL A 67 -3.48 10.83 -2.99
C VAL A 67 -3.92 9.56 -3.72
N GLY A 68 -3.71 8.39 -3.11
CA GLY A 68 -4.07 7.09 -3.66
C GLY A 68 -5.59 6.92 -3.86
N ILE A 69 -6.40 7.34 -2.87
CA ILE A 69 -7.86 7.24 -2.97
C ILE A 69 -8.41 7.93 -4.23
N PRO A 70 -8.17 9.22 -4.48
CA PRO A 70 -8.68 9.86 -5.70
C PRO A 70 -8.04 9.30 -6.98
N ALA A 71 -6.77 8.89 -6.94
CA ALA A 71 -6.12 8.27 -8.10
C ALA A 71 -6.76 6.92 -8.46
N ALA A 72 -6.95 6.04 -7.48
CA ALA A 72 -7.61 4.74 -7.67
C ALA A 72 -9.07 4.92 -8.14
N THR A 73 -9.81 5.90 -7.56
CA THR A 73 -11.17 6.25 -7.98
C THR A 73 -11.23 6.60 -9.48
N ARG A 74 -10.36 7.50 -9.94
CA ARG A 74 -10.35 7.93 -11.35
C ARG A 74 -10.02 6.77 -12.31
N VAL A 75 -9.09 5.91 -11.91
CA VAL A 75 -8.69 4.76 -12.71
C VAL A 75 -9.76 3.67 -12.72
N ALA A 76 -10.40 3.40 -11.58
CA ALA A 76 -11.52 2.45 -11.49
C ALA A 76 -12.69 2.88 -12.38
N GLN A 77 -13.10 4.14 -12.29
CA GLN A 77 -14.17 4.72 -13.12
C GLN A 77 -13.84 4.62 -14.61
N ALA A 78 -12.63 5.03 -15.03
CA ALA A 78 -12.23 4.99 -16.45
C ALA A 78 -12.10 3.57 -17.00
N SER A 79 -11.76 2.58 -16.15
CA SER A 79 -11.64 1.18 -16.56
C SER A 79 -12.95 0.39 -16.48
N ALA A 80 -14.03 1.00 -15.97
CA ALA A 80 -15.31 0.36 -15.68
C ALA A 80 -15.16 -0.92 -14.80
N LYS A 81 -14.13 -0.95 -13.94
CA LYS A 81 -13.86 -2.05 -13.01
C LYS A 81 -13.82 -1.50 -11.59
N LYS A 82 -14.48 -2.21 -10.67
CA LYS A 82 -14.47 -1.83 -9.25
C LYS A 82 -13.05 -1.84 -8.67
N ASP A 83 -12.28 -2.85 -9.01
CA ASP A 83 -10.90 -3.05 -8.55
C ASP A 83 -10.05 -3.53 -9.74
N PRO A 84 -9.40 -2.60 -10.47
CA PRO A 84 -8.52 -2.96 -11.57
C PRO A 84 -7.21 -3.51 -11.03
N SER A 85 -6.84 -4.72 -11.39
CA SER A 85 -5.64 -5.44 -10.90
C SER A 85 -4.29 -4.75 -11.14
N PHE A 86 -4.26 -3.66 -11.89
CA PHE A 86 -3.07 -2.83 -12.14
C PHE A 86 -3.01 -1.57 -11.25
N VAL A 87 -4.05 -1.32 -10.48
CA VAL A 87 -4.03 -0.37 -9.37
C VAL A 87 -3.30 -1.06 -8.22
N VAL A 88 -2.24 -0.44 -7.72
CA VAL A 88 -1.34 -1.00 -6.70
C VAL A 88 -0.88 0.06 -5.68
N ILE A 89 -1.50 1.23 -5.69
CA ILE A 89 -1.18 2.31 -4.75
C ILE A 89 -1.66 1.97 -3.32
N ASP A 90 -2.67 1.14 -3.19
CA ASP A 90 -3.18 0.52 -2.00
C ASP A 90 -2.11 -0.35 -1.32
N GLU A 91 -1.45 -1.23 -2.08
CA GLU A 91 -0.35 -2.05 -1.57
C GLU A 91 0.84 -1.18 -1.14
N VAL A 92 1.08 -0.05 -1.81
CA VAL A 92 2.10 0.92 -1.38
C VAL A 92 1.74 1.50 -0.01
N ALA A 93 0.51 1.96 0.18
CA ALA A 93 0.04 2.52 1.45
C ALA A 93 0.12 1.49 2.59
N GLY A 94 -0.43 0.29 2.39
CA GLY A 94 -0.45 -0.78 3.39
C GLY A 94 0.96 -1.26 3.76
N GLN A 95 1.85 -1.42 2.75
CA GLN A 95 3.24 -1.82 2.99
C GLN A 95 4.02 -0.76 3.78
N LEU A 96 3.84 0.54 3.52
CA LEU A 96 4.47 1.60 4.31
C LEU A 96 4.02 1.54 5.78
N ILE A 97 2.71 1.34 6.03
CA ILE A 97 2.16 1.22 7.38
C ILE A 97 2.77 0.04 8.13
N SER A 98 2.89 -1.11 7.48
CA SER A 98 3.46 -2.32 8.09
C SER A 98 4.90 -2.16 8.58
N LEU A 99 5.64 -1.19 8.04
CA LEU A 99 7.05 -0.91 8.37
C LEU A 99 7.24 0.22 9.39
N VAL A 100 6.17 0.79 9.94
CA VAL A 100 6.26 1.88 10.93
C VAL A 100 6.99 1.41 12.19
N ALA A 101 8.03 2.16 12.59
CA ALA A 101 8.88 1.86 13.74
C ALA A 101 9.54 0.47 13.70
N VAL A 102 9.79 -0.06 12.50
CA VAL A 102 10.50 -1.33 12.29
C VAL A 102 11.99 -1.05 12.09
N PRO A 103 12.91 -1.81 12.73
CA PRO A 103 14.35 -1.69 12.51
C PRO A 103 14.72 -1.93 11.05
N LEU A 104 15.79 -1.23 10.57
CA LEU A 104 16.30 -1.40 9.21
C LEU A 104 17.16 -2.67 9.10
N GLU A 105 16.53 -3.81 9.24
CA GLU A 105 17.17 -5.14 9.11
C GLU A 105 16.41 -5.97 8.09
N TRP A 106 17.12 -6.80 7.33
CA TRP A 106 16.51 -7.58 6.26
C TRP A 106 15.42 -8.55 6.77
N LYS A 107 15.62 -9.13 7.99
CA LYS A 107 14.63 -10.04 8.61
C LYS A 107 13.32 -9.33 8.94
N THR A 108 13.41 -8.14 9.55
CA THR A 108 12.24 -7.36 9.94
C THR A 108 11.51 -6.82 8.73
N PHE A 109 12.22 -6.41 7.68
CA PHE A 109 11.64 -5.98 6.41
C PHE A 109 10.93 -7.12 5.70
N LEU A 110 11.56 -8.30 5.63
CA LEU A 110 10.94 -9.49 5.04
C LEU A 110 9.69 -9.92 5.84
N ALA A 111 9.76 -9.89 7.17
CA ALA A 111 8.61 -10.20 8.02
C ALA A 111 7.47 -9.20 7.81
N GLY A 112 7.75 -7.89 7.75
CA GLY A 112 6.74 -6.86 7.45
C GLY A 112 6.09 -7.05 6.09
N PHE A 113 6.88 -7.39 5.07
CA PHE A 113 6.38 -7.71 3.73
C PHE A 113 5.45 -8.93 3.76
N ILE A 114 5.88 -10.04 4.37
CA ILE A 114 5.08 -11.27 4.45
C ILE A 114 3.79 -11.03 5.22
N LEU A 115 3.86 -10.38 6.38
CA LEU A 115 2.69 -10.09 7.21
C LEU A 115 1.67 -9.22 6.48
N PHE A 116 2.13 -8.15 5.83
CA PHE A 116 1.24 -7.31 5.04
C PHE A 116 0.54 -8.12 3.95
N ARG A 117 1.28 -8.89 3.14
CA ARG A 117 0.70 -9.71 2.06
C ARG A 117 -0.26 -10.78 2.60
N VAL A 118 0.02 -11.36 3.76
CA VAL A 118 -0.90 -12.33 4.40
C VAL A 118 -2.23 -11.67 4.76
N PHE A 119 -2.22 -10.51 5.42
CA PHE A 119 -3.45 -9.83 5.82
C PHE A 119 -4.23 -9.23 4.64
N ASP A 120 -3.53 -8.75 3.62
CA ASP A 120 -4.12 -8.27 2.39
C ASP A 120 -4.82 -9.41 1.60
N ILE A 121 -4.22 -10.59 1.52
CA ILE A 121 -4.81 -11.73 0.79
C ILE A 121 -5.93 -12.40 1.60
N LEU A 122 -5.74 -12.61 2.91
CA LEU A 122 -6.72 -13.27 3.77
C LEU A 122 -7.91 -12.39 4.12
N LYS A 123 -7.69 -11.08 4.14
CA LYS A 123 -8.70 -10.04 4.44
C LYS A 123 -9.56 -10.37 5.67
N PRO A 124 -8.95 -10.51 6.87
CA PRO A 124 -9.71 -10.73 8.09
C PRO A 124 -10.66 -9.55 8.35
N PRO A 125 -11.80 -9.74 9.05
CA PRO A 125 -12.63 -8.60 9.45
C PRO A 125 -11.83 -7.62 10.32
N PRO A 126 -11.93 -6.28 10.13
CA PRO A 126 -12.84 -5.56 9.20
C PRO A 126 -12.29 -5.31 7.78
N VAL A 127 -11.10 -5.81 7.40
CA VAL A 127 -10.47 -5.57 6.09
C VAL A 127 -11.45 -5.86 4.94
N ARG A 128 -12.08 -7.03 4.94
CA ARG A 128 -13.09 -7.42 3.94
C ARG A 128 -14.33 -6.51 3.90
N GLN A 129 -14.66 -5.86 5.01
CA GLN A 129 -15.80 -4.92 5.05
C GLN A 129 -15.44 -3.60 4.42
N LEU A 130 -14.17 -3.14 4.58
CA LEU A 130 -13.67 -1.91 3.98
C LEU A 130 -13.60 -2.01 2.44
N GLU A 131 -13.26 -3.18 1.89
CA GLU A 131 -13.30 -3.45 0.44
C GLU A 131 -14.67 -3.19 -0.18
N ARG A 132 -15.76 -3.20 0.61
CA ARG A 132 -17.12 -2.92 0.13
C ARG A 132 -17.40 -1.43 -0.05
N LEU A 133 -16.56 -0.56 0.48
CA LEU A 133 -16.67 0.88 0.28
C LEU A 133 -16.57 1.22 -1.22
N PRO A 134 -17.18 2.33 -1.64
CA PRO A 134 -17.23 2.67 -3.05
C PRO A 134 -15.84 3.09 -3.58
N GLU A 135 -15.57 2.71 -4.81
CA GLU A 135 -14.46 3.18 -5.64
C GLU A 135 -13.08 3.04 -4.98
N GLY A 136 -12.20 4.03 -5.18
CA GLY A 136 -10.84 4.05 -4.62
C GLY A 136 -10.77 4.04 -3.10
N THR A 137 -11.84 4.45 -2.41
CA THR A 137 -11.89 4.38 -0.94
C THR A 137 -11.84 2.93 -0.47
N GLY A 138 -12.63 2.04 -1.08
CA GLY A 138 -12.61 0.61 -0.76
C GLY A 138 -11.28 -0.03 -1.11
N ILE A 139 -10.75 0.30 -2.30
CA ILE A 139 -9.46 -0.25 -2.79
C ILE A 139 -8.32 0.10 -1.83
N VAL A 140 -8.23 1.34 -1.34
CA VAL A 140 -7.08 1.79 -0.55
C VAL A 140 -7.25 1.48 0.94
N LEU A 141 -8.45 1.62 1.50
CA LEU A 141 -8.64 1.47 2.96
C LEU A 141 -8.60 0.03 3.44
N ASP A 142 -8.90 -0.96 2.61
CA ASP A 142 -8.72 -2.36 3.00
C ASP A 142 -7.23 -2.70 3.17
N ASP A 143 -6.36 -2.23 2.30
CA ASP A 143 -4.91 -2.40 2.42
C ASP A 143 -4.31 -1.58 3.56
N VAL A 144 -4.82 -0.37 3.82
CA VAL A 144 -4.48 0.39 5.03
C VAL A 144 -4.79 -0.42 6.30
N ALA A 145 -5.96 -1.05 6.36
CA ALA A 145 -6.32 -1.90 7.49
C ALA A 145 -5.46 -3.17 7.56
N ALA A 146 -5.15 -3.81 6.43
CA ALA A 146 -4.22 -4.93 6.37
C ALA A 146 -2.82 -4.53 6.85
N GLY A 147 -2.35 -3.34 6.48
CA GLY A 147 -1.10 -2.76 6.95
C GLY A 147 -1.08 -2.50 8.46
N ILE A 148 -2.19 -2.05 9.04
CA ILE A 148 -2.33 -1.87 10.49
C ILE A 148 -2.27 -3.23 11.21
N TYR A 149 -2.93 -4.27 10.69
CA TYR A 149 -2.79 -5.62 11.25
C TYR A 149 -1.34 -6.11 11.22
N ALA A 150 -0.68 -5.94 10.08
CA ALA A 150 0.73 -6.29 9.93
C ALA A 150 1.61 -5.53 10.93
N LEU A 151 1.37 -4.21 11.08
CA LEU A 151 2.08 -3.38 12.04
C LEU A 151 1.90 -3.88 13.47
N VAL A 152 0.68 -4.18 13.91
CA VAL A 152 0.42 -4.68 15.26
C VAL A 152 1.18 -5.98 15.51
N VAL A 153 1.11 -6.94 14.58
CA VAL A 153 1.83 -8.21 14.71
C VAL A 153 3.35 -7.97 14.71
N MET A 154 3.86 -7.10 13.85
CA MET A 154 5.29 -6.74 13.83
C MET A 154 5.75 -6.18 15.17
N GLN A 155 5.00 -5.24 15.76
CA GLN A 155 5.37 -4.67 17.06
C GLN A 155 5.35 -5.71 18.18
N LEU A 156 4.41 -6.66 18.16
CA LEU A 156 4.39 -7.77 19.10
C LEU A 156 5.60 -8.70 18.94
N LEU A 157 5.97 -9.06 17.70
CA LEU A 157 7.15 -9.89 17.42
C LEU A 157 8.45 -9.21 17.87
N LEU A 158 8.58 -7.91 17.64
CA LEU A 158 9.72 -7.12 18.10
C LEU A 158 9.76 -7.00 19.63
N HIS A 159 8.61 -6.77 20.27
CA HIS A 159 8.51 -6.68 21.73
C HIS A 159 8.92 -7.98 22.42
N TRP A 160 8.53 -9.12 21.88
CA TRP A 160 8.92 -10.44 22.40
C TRP A 160 10.30 -10.91 21.97
N GLY A 161 11.01 -10.11 21.19
CA GLY A 161 12.37 -10.42 20.75
C GLY A 161 12.47 -11.57 19.74
N LEU A 162 11.38 -11.89 19.05
CA LEU A 162 11.32 -12.96 18.05
C LEU A 162 11.94 -12.56 16.69
N LEU A 163 12.15 -11.25 16.48
CA LEU A 163 12.79 -10.67 15.31
C LEU A 163 14.00 -9.83 15.77
N LYS A 164 15.06 -10.51 16.18
CA LYS A 164 16.36 -9.91 16.50
C LYS A 164 17.42 -10.43 15.55
#